data_e6cbc116365a65996abd98b4aad6fbe8
#
_entry.id   e6cbc116365a65996abd98b4aad6fbe8
#
_cell.length_a   1.000
_cell.length_b   1.000
_cell.length_c   1.000
_cell.angle_alpha   90.00
_cell.angle_beta   90.00
_cell.angle_gamma   90.00
#
_symmetry.space_group_name_H-M   'P 1'
#
loop_
_entity.id
_entity.type
_entity.pdbx_description
1 polymer ?
#
loop_
_entity_poly.entity_id
_entity_poly.type
_entity_poly.pdbx_seq_one_letter_code
_entity_poly.pdbx_strand_id
1 'polypeptide(L)'
;MATFGLIEYDAASPEVRAIYDNIMATRHTDWINNFWKALAHDPAHLQRTWDSLKAIMAPGALDPLTKELLYVAVSVTNGCAYCIASHTASARQAGMSAAMFAELMAVVGMANTTNRLANGYQVAIDDRFRTPAPEVGNHGEPPVAAGASGARRHQRQQPARSPGAAAGGREAVQTRAPASVKRAATSGAAPTAAGQSTRRRRR
;
A
#
# COMPACT_ATOMS: atom_id res chain seq x y z
N MET A 1 -20.45 8.53 -9.67
CA MET A 1 -21.25 7.28 -9.51
C MET A 1 -20.69 6.24 -10.45
N ALA A 2 -20.76 4.93 -10.10
CA ALA A 2 -20.37 3.87 -11.02
C ALA A 2 -21.38 3.81 -12.20
N THR A 3 -20.89 3.54 -13.41
CA THR A 3 -21.70 3.60 -14.66
C THR A 3 -22.87 2.62 -14.65
N PHE A 4 -22.67 1.40 -14.12
CA PHE A 4 -23.69 0.34 -14.04
C PHE A 4 -24.08 -0.03 -12.61
N GLY A 5 -23.73 0.80 -11.62
CA GLY A 5 -23.91 0.51 -10.21
C GLY A 5 -22.82 -0.40 -9.64
N LEU A 6 -23.01 -0.81 -8.40
CA LEU A 6 -22.09 -1.68 -7.66
C LEU A 6 -22.86 -2.94 -7.24
N ILE A 7 -22.23 -4.10 -7.34
CA ILE A 7 -22.80 -5.33 -6.83
C ILE A 7 -22.36 -5.48 -5.37
N GLU A 8 -23.28 -5.24 -4.46
CA GLU A 8 -23.06 -5.40 -3.02
C GLU A 8 -22.95 -6.89 -2.68
N TYR A 9 -22.29 -7.20 -1.54
CA TYR A 9 -22.04 -8.58 -1.12
C TYR A 9 -23.34 -9.43 -1.07
N ASP A 10 -24.41 -8.87 -0.49
CA ASP A 10 -25.69 -9.57 -0.33
C ASP A 10 -26.41 -9.82 -1.66
N ALA A 11 -26.16 -8.96 -2.65
CA ALA A 11 -26.72 -9.09 -3.99
C ALA A 11 -25.84 -9.90 -4.96
N ALA A 12 -24.64 -10.29 -4.53
CA ALA A 12 -23.67 -11.00 -5.36
C ALA A 12 -24.08 -12.46 -5.58
N SER A 13 -23.74 -13.00 -6.76
CA SER A 13 -23.84 -14.44 -7.04
C SER A 13 -22.91 -15.24 -6.13
N PRO A 14 -23.17 -16.57 -5.93
CA PRO A 14 -22.24 -17.40 -5.15
C PRO A 14 -20.80 -17.37 -5.65
N GLU A 15 -20.59 -17.31 -6.96
CA GLU A 15 -19.26 -17.19 -7.59
C GLU A 15 -18.56 -15.87 -7.20
N VAL A 16 -19.26 -14.74 -7.31
CA VAL A 16 -18.74 -13.42 -6.92
C VAL A 16 -18.46 -13.33 -5.42
N ARG A 17 -19.34 -13.90 -4.58
CA ARG A 17 -19.12 -13.96 -3.13
C ARG A 17 -17.84 -14.72 -2.78
N ALA A 18 -17.58 -15.86 -3.41
CA ALA A 18 -16.34 -16.60 -3.18
C ALA A 18 -15.08 -15.77 -3.51
N ILE A 19 -15.14 -14.95 -4.56
CA ILE A 19 -14.04 -14.02 -4.88
C ILE A 19 -13.93 -12.93 -3.82
N TYR A 20 -15.04 -12.33 -3.39
CA TYR A 20 -15.07 -11.32 -2.33
C TYR A 20 -14.50 -11.85 -1.02
N ASP A 21 -14.89 -13.06 -0.63
CA ASP A 21 -14.37 -13.73 0.58
C ASP A 21 -12.84 -13.91 0.49
N ASN A 22 -12.34 -14.31 -0.68
CA ASN A 22 -10.88 -14.42 -0.91
C ASN A 22 -10.19 -13.06 -0.82
N ILE A 23 -10.79 -11.99 -1.36
CA ILE A 23 -10.27 -10.63 -1.27
C ILE A 23 -10.20 -10.19 0.20
N MET A 24 -11.29 -10.34 0.94
CA MET A 24 -11.39 -9.96 2.36
C MET A 24 -10.37 -10.72 3.20
N ALA A 25 -10.31 -12.03 3.05
CA ALA A 25 -9.35 -12.88 3.78
C ALA A 25 -7.90 -12.50 3.48
N THR A 26 -7.55 -12.28 2.20
CA THR A 26 -6.18 -11.92 1.80
C THR A 26 -5.76 -10.53 2.29
N ARG A 27 -6.70 -9.59 2.33
CA ARG A 27 -6.44 -8.19 2.74
C ARG A 27 -6.69 -7.95 4.24
N HIS A 28 -7.09 -8.97 4.99
CA HIS A 28 -7.42 -8.88 6.42
C HIS A 28 -8.44 -7.78 6.72
N THR A 29 -9.54 -7.75 5.97
CA THR A 29 -10.62 -6.76 6.09
C THR A 29 -11.99 -7.45 6.08
N ASP A 30 -13.00 -6.78 6.58
CA ASP A 30 -14.40 -7.22 6.64
C ASP A 30 -15.31 -6.55 5.59
N TRP A 31 -14.71 -5.83 4.63
CA TRP A 31 -15.46 -5.12 3.61
C TRP A 31 -14.83 -5.23 2.21
N ILE A 32 -15.66 -5.04 1.19
CA ILE A 32 -15.24 -5.00 -0.22
C ILE A 32 -15.26 -3.56 -0.71
N ASN A 33 -14.15 -3.09 -1.26
CA ASN A 33 -14.08 -1.76 -1.84
C ASN A 33 -14.79 -1.69 -3.22
N ASN A 34 -15.25 -0.49 -3.57
CA ASN A 34 -16.10 -0.25 -4.73
C ASN A 34 -15.50 -0.69 -6.06
N PHE A 35 -14.17 -0.68 -6.20
CA PHE A 35 -13.51 -1.16 -7.41
C PHE A 35 -13.88 -2.62 -7.73
N TRP A 36 -13.81 -3.51 -6.74
CA TRP A 36 -14.16 -4.92 -6.92
C TRP A 36 -15.65 -5.11 -7.17
N LYS A 37 -16.50 -4.33 -6.48
CA LYS A 37 -17.95 -4.33 -6.69
C LYS A 37 -18.33 -3.88 -8.10
N ALA A 38 -17.59 -2.95 -8.69
CA ALA A 38 -17.80 -2.52 -10.07
C ALA A 38 -17.37 -3.57 -11.09
N LEU A 39 -16.31 -4.34 -10.83
CA LEU A 39 -15.86 -5.44 -11.70
C LEU A 39 -16.76 -6.68 -11.61
N ALA A 40 -17.57 -6.80 -10.58
CA ALA A 40 -18.38 -7.98 -10.30
C ALA A 40 -19.50 -8.26 -11.33
N HIS A 41 -19.73 -7.33 -12.26
CA HIS A 41 -20.59 -7.56 -13.42
C HIS A 41 -20.04 -8.61 -14.40
N ASP A 42 -18.72 -8.85 -14.37
CA ASP A 42 -18.04 -9.96 -15.07
C ASP A 42 -17.19 -10.75 -14.06
N PRO A 43 -17.71 -11.84 -13.49
CA PRO A 43 -17.01 -12.63 -12.48
C PRO A 43 -15.66 -13.16 -12.95
N ALA A 44 -15.55 -13.56 -14.22
CA ALA A 44 -14.30 -14.07 -14.77
C ALA A 44 -13.24 -12.95 -14.89
N HIS A 45 -13.64 -11.74 -15.27
CA HIS A 45 -12.75 -10.57 -15.28
C HIS A 45 -12.35 -10.15 -13.87
N LEU A 46 -13.28 -10.14 -12.92
CA LEU A 46 -13.03 -9.88 -11.51
C LEU A 46 -11.98 -10.85 -10.96
N GLN A 47 -12.15 -12.16 -11.19
CA GLN A 47 -11.23 -13.19 -10.72
C GLN A 47 -9.82 -12.99 -11.29
N ARG A 48 -9.70 -12.85 -12.62
CA ARG A 48 -8.39 -12.64 -13.27
C ARG A 48 -7.68 -11.39 -12.75
N THR A 49 -8.42 -10.29 -12.60
CA THR A 49 -7.87 -9.04 -12.09
C THR A 49 -7.38 -9.15 -10.66
N TRP A 50 -8.18 -9.82 -9.81
CA TRP A 50 -7.80 -10.07 -8.42
C TRP A 50 -6.56 -10.96 -8.31
N ASP A 51 -6.51 -12.08 -9.01
CA ASP A 51 -5.38 -13.00 -8.96
C ASP A 51 -4.08 -12.33 -9.44
N SER A 52 -4.16 -11.55 -10.51
CA SER A 52 -3.02 -10.78 -11.01
C SER A 52 -2.55 -9.74 -9.99
N LEU A 53 -3.47 -8.94 -9.43
CA LEU A 53 -3.11 -7.93 -8.45
C LEU A 53 -2.51 -8.56 -7.19
N LYS A 54 -3.12 -9.62 -6.69
CA LYS A 54 -2.63 -10.38 -5.52
C LYS A 54 -1.20 -10.88 -5.74
N ALA A 55 -0.92 -11.47 -6.89
CA ALA A 55 0.41 -11.97 -7.23
C ALA A 55 1.44 -10.84 -7.36
N ILE A 56 1.08 -9.74 -8.06
CA ILE A 56 1.97 -8.58 -8.26
C ILE A 56 2.30 -7.88 -6.94
N MET A 57 1.31 -7.71 -6.05
CA MET A 57 1.49 -7.01 -4.78
C MET A 57 2.06 -7.89 -3.66
N ALA A 58 2.18 -9.20 -3.86
CA ALA A 58 2.84 -10.11 -2.91
C ALA A 58 4.30 -9.69 -2.66
N PRO A 59 4.88 -9.99 -1.48
CA PRO A 59 6.30 -9.74 -1.21
C PRO A 59 7.20 -10.34 -2.28
N GLY A 60 8.24 -9.61 -2.68
CA GLY A 60 9.18 -10.02 -3.73
C GLY A 60 10.46 -9.17 -3.67
N ALA A 61 11.13 -8.97 -4.81
CA ALA A 61 12.32 -8.12 -4.91
C ALA A 61 12.07 -6.66 -4.47
N LEU A 62 10.84 -6.17 -4.69
CA LEU A 62 10.39 -4.90 -4.15
C LEU A 62 9.58 -5.16 -2.87
N ASP A 63 9.85 -4.38 -1.82
CA ASP A 63 9.08 -4.41 -0.59
C ASP A 63 7.65 -3.86 -0.80
N PRO A 64 6.70 -4.18 0.11
CA PRO A 64 5.31 -3.76 -0.04
C PRO A 64 5.12 -2.25 -0.10
N LEU A 65 5.87 -1.48 0.68
CA LEU A 65 5.76 -0.02 0.67
C LEU A 65 6.18 0.56 -0.68
N THR A 66 7.32 0.10 -1.22
CA THR A 66 7.80 0.51 -2.55
C THR A 66 6.75 0.23 -3.63
N LYS A 67 6.09 -0.93 -3.61
CA LYS A 67 5.02 -1.26 -4.56
C LYS A 67 3.84 -0.31 -4.47
N GLU A 68 3.41 0.04 -3.26
CA GLU A 68 2.32 1.00 -3.05
C GLU A 68 2.73 2.42 -3.49
N LEU A 69 3.96 2.88 -3.23
CA LEU A 69 4.46 4.16 -3.68
C LEU A 69 4.49 4.26 -5.22
N LEU A 70 4.94 3.21 -5.90
CA LEU A 70 4.90 3.13 -7.37
C LEU A 70 3.47 3.19 -7.90
N TYR A 71 2.54 2.50 -7.25
CA TYR A 71 1.13 2.53 -7.62
C TYR A 71 0.53 3.93 -7.48
N VAL A 72 0.84 4.63 -6.37
CA VAL A 72 0.43 6.03 -6.16
C VAL A 72 1.02 6.92 -7.25
N ALA A 73 2.31 6.80 -7.57
CA ALA A 73 2.98 7.60 -8.60
C ALA A 73 2.31 7.48 -9.96
N VAL A 74 2.04 6.24 -10.39
CA VAL A 74 1.33 5.95 -11.66
C VAL A 74 -0.10 6.49 -11.62
N SER A 75 -0.78 6.33 -10.47
CA SER A 75 -2.17 6.79 -10.31
C SER A 75 -2.29 8.30 -10.37
N VAL A 76 -1.34 9.04 -9.80
CA VAL A 76 -1.26 10.51 -9.88
C VAL A 76 -1.03 10.93 -11.33
N THR A 77 -0.10 10.31 -12.02
CA THR A 77 0.22 10.60 -13.43
C THR A 77 -1.00 10.37 -14.34
N ASN A 78 -1.76 9.30 -14.08
CA ASN A 78 -2.95 8.95 -14.86
C ASN A 78 -4.23 9.67 -14.40
N GLY A 79 -4.21 10.44 -13.31
CA GLY A 79 -5.36 11.16 -12.78
C GLY A 79 -6.45 10.26 -12.18
N CYS A 80 -6.11 9.04 -11.70
CA CYS A 80 -7.06 8.11 -11.09
C CYS A 80 -7.31 8.47 -9.61
N ALA A 81 -8.29 9.32 -9.33
CA ALA A 81 -8.61 9.75 -7.96
C ALA A 81 -8.89 8.57 -7.01
N TYR A 82 -9.62 7.55 -7.49
CA TYR A 82 -9.91 6.35 -6.70
C TYR A 82 -8.62 5.59 -6.34
N CYS A 83 -7.75 5.36 -7.32
CA CYS A 83 -6.50 4.63 -7.11
C CYS A 83 -5.55 5.40 -6.20
N ILE A 84 -5.46 6.73 -6.35
CA ILE A 84 -4.69 7.59 -5.45
C ILE A 84 -5.16 7.40 -4.00
N ALA A 85 -6.46 7.49 -3.75
CA ALA A 85 -7.01 7.35 -2.41
C ALA A 85 -6.74 5.95 -1.81
N SER A 86 -7.03 4.88 -2.55
CA SER A 86 -6.90 3.51 -2.07
C SER A 86 -5.44 3.11 -1.81
N HIS A 87 -4.53 3.39 -2.76
CA HIS A 87 -3.11 3.04 -2.62
C HIS A 87 -2.36 3.96 -1.65
N THR A 88 -2.77 5.22 -1.49
CA THR A 88 -2.25 6.06 -0.40
C THR A 88 -2.64 5.52 0.98
N ALA A 89 -3.86 4.99 1.13
CA ALA A 89 -4.27 4.34 2.38
C ALA A 89 -3.42 3.09 2.66
N SER A 90 -3.22 2.23 1.66
CA SER A 90 -2.37 1.04 1.77
C SER A 90 -0.91 1.39 2.06
N ALA A 91 -0.35 2.41 1.39
CA ALA A 91 1.01 2.88 1.63
C ALA A 91 1.21 3.38 3.07
N ARG A 92 0.20 4.09 3.64
CA ARG A 92 0.23 4.49 5.06
C ARG A 92 0.24 3.29 6.00
N GLN A 93 -0.54 2.27 5.73
CA GLN A 93 -0.53 1.03 6.50
C GLN A 93 0.82 0.31 6.39
N ALA A 94 1.49 0.41 5.24
CA ALA A 94 2.83 -0.12 5.02
C ALA A 94 3.96 0.77 5.57
N GLY A 95 3.64 1.89 6.24
CA GLY A 95 4.61 2.74 6.93
C GLY A 95 4.98 4.04 6.21
N MET A 96 4.23 4.46 5.17
CA MET A 96 4.47 5.75 4.51
C MET A 96 4.25 6.93 5.46
N SER A 97 5.27 7.74 5.67
CA SER A 97 5.17 9.00 6.40
C SER A 97 4.68 10.17 5.51
N ALA A 98 4.27 11.27 6.15
CA ALA A 98 3.91 12.49 5.44
C ALA A 98 5.11 13.07 4.65
N ALA A 99 6.32 12.95 5.17
CA ALA A 99 7.54 13.38 4.47
C ALA A 99 7.78 12.55 3.21
N MET A 100 7.67 11.21 3.30
CA MET A 100 7.78 10.32 2.13
C MET A 100 6.74 10.64 1.07
N PHE A 101 5.50 10.93 1.47
CA PHE A 101 4.46 11.33 0.53
C PHE A 101 4.79 12.66 -0.17
N ALA A 102 5.32 13.65 0.56
CA ALA A 102 5.72 14.93 -0.01
C ALA A 102 6.86 14.76 -1.04
N GLU A 103 7.87 13.95 -0.72
CA GLU A 103 8.96 13.63 -1.66
C GLU A 103 8.45 12.87 -2.89
N LEU A 104 7.56 11.88 -2.69
CA LEU A 104 6.92 11.17 -3.79
C LEU A 104 6.21 12.15 -4.74
N MET A 105 5.44 13.11 -4.22
CA MET A 105 4.75 14.10 -5.03
C MET A 105 5.72 15.02 -5.77
N ALA A 106 6.84 15.42 -5.15
CA ALA A 106 7.89 16.20 -5.79
C ALA A 106 8.53 15.45 -6.97
N VAL A 107 8.84 14.15 -6.77
CA VAL A 107 9.39 13.27 -7.83
C VAL A 107 8.40 13.11 -8.97
N VAL A 108 7.14 12.80 -8.67
CA VAL A 108 6.08 12.62 -9.69
C VAL A 108 5.87 13.91 -10.49
N GLY A 109 5.82 15.06 -9.80
CA GLY A 109 5.67 16.37 -10.47
C GLY A 109 6.83 16.68 -11.40
N MET A 110 8.06 16.48 -10.94
CA MET A 110 9.26 16.70 -11.76
C MET A 110 9.33 15.72 -12.94
N ALA A 111 9.08 14.44 -12.71
CA ALA A 111 9.09 13.43 -13.77
C ALA A 111 8.05 13.75 -14.86
N ASN A 112 6.83 14.12 -14.48
CA ASN A 112 5.79 14.52 -15.43
C ASN A 112 6.20 15.77 -16.25
N THR A 113 6.90 16.73 -15.62
CA THR A 113 7.41 17.92 -16.30
C THR A 113 8.51 17.57 -17.30
N THR A 114 9.55 16.85 -16.85
CA THR A 114 10.70 16.50 -17.69
C THR A 114 10.33 15.58 -18.83
N ASN A 115 9.42 14.63 -18.61
CA ASN A 115 8.93 13.73 -19.67
C ASN A 115 8.21 14.51 -20.76
N ARG A 116 7.38 15.50 -20.41
CA ARG A 116 6.72 16.36 -21.40
C ARG A 116 7.72 17.22 -22.18
N LEU A 117 8.75 17.75 -21.50
CA LEU A 117 9.80 18.52 -22.17
C LEU A 117 10.62 17.64 -23.11
N ALA A 118 11.07 16.46 -22.67
CA ALA A 118 11.82 15.53 -23.50
C ALA A 118 11.04 15.12 -24.74
N ASN A 119 9.74 14.80 -24.58
CA ASN A 119 8.86 14.46 -25.70
C ASN A 119 8.61 15.66 -26.62
N GLY A 120 8.35 16.85 -26.07
CA GLY A 120 8.08 18.05 -26.85
C GLY A 120 9.28 18.54 -27.67
N TYR A 121 10.47 18.42 -27.11
CA TYR A 121 11.73 18.72 -27.83
C TYR A 121 12.23 17.54 -28.67
N GLN A 122 11.57 16.38 -28.64
CA GLN A 122 11.98 15.17 -29.36
C GLN A 122 13.46 14.81 -29.08
N VAL A 123 13.86 14.88 -27.80
CA VAL A 123 15.24 14.65 -27.38
C VAL A 123 15.72 13.26 -27.81
N ALA A 124 16.82 13.22 -28.56
CA ALA A 124 17.42 11.94 -28.96
C ALA A 124 17.99 11.21 -27.74
N ILE A 125 17.86 9.86 -27.75
CA ILE A 125 18.42 9.04 -26.68
C ILE A 125 19.94 9.00 -26.84
N ASP A 126 20.67 9.35 -25.77
CA ASP A 126 22.12 9.29 -25.71
C ASP A 126 22.64 7.85 -25.91
N ASP A 127 23.72 7.69 -26.66
CA ASP A 127 24.30 6.37 -26.93
C ASP A 127 24.74 5.65 -25.65
N ARG A 128 25.14 6.40 -24.62
CA ARG A 128 25.49 5.84 -23.30
C ARG A 128 24.33 5.10 -22.62
N PHE A 129 23.08 5.47 -22.91
CA PHE A 129 21.90 4.77 -22.36
C PHE A 129 21.50 3.55 -23.19
N ARG A 130 22.11 3.36 -24.37
CA ARG A 130 21.88 2.21 -25.26
C ARG A 130 22.86 1.05 -25.01
N THR A 131 23.89 1.26 -24.20
CA THR A 131 24.80 0.19 -23.86
C THR A 131 24.01 -0.93 -23.17
N PRO A 132 24.10 -2.19 -23.65
CA PRO A 132 23.45 -3.30 -22.95
C PRO A 132 23.91 -3.28 -21.48
N ALA A 133 22.98 -3.38 -20.55
CA ALA A 133 23.35 -3.62 -19.17
C ALA A 133 24.28 -4.85 -19.14
N PRO A 134 25.38 -4.86 -18.35
CA PRO A 134 26.15 -6.06 -18.17
C PRO A 134 25.15 -7.17 -17.85
N GLU A 135 25.29 -8.32 -18.51
CA GLU A 135 24.40 -9.46 -18.25
C GLU A 135 24.32 -9.62 -16.73
N VAL A 136 23.15 -9.37 -16.15
CA VAL A 136 22.89 -9.66 -14.75
C VAL A 136 23.08 -11.16 -14.68
N GLY A 137 24.25 -11.56 -14.20
CA GLY A 137 24.58 -12.98 -14.05
C GLY A 137 23.40 -13.61 -13.33
N ASN A 138 22.86 -14.64 -13.95
CA ASN A 138 21.78 -15.45 -13.40
C ASN A 138 22.10 -15.64 -11.90
N HIS A 139 21.40 -14.92 -11.02
CA HIS A 139 21.57 -15.09 -9.58
C HIS A 139 21.23 -16.53 -9.31
N GLY A 140 22.29 -17.33 -9.21
CA GLY A 140 22.22 -18.76 -9.05
C GLY A 140 21.14 -19.11 -8.06
N GLU A 141 20.30 -20.02 -8.48
CA GLU A 141 19.47 -20.85 -7.64
C GLU A 141 20.19 -21.06 -6.30
N PRO A 142 19.59 -20.73 -5.15
CA PRO A 142 20.25 -20.94 -3.86
C PRO A 142 20.72 -22.38 -3.82
N PRO A 143 21.96 -22.67 -3.34
CA PRO A 143 22.48 -24.03 -3.34
C PRO A 143 21.50 -24.92 -2.61
N VAL A 144 20.87 -25.83 -3.32
CA VAL A 144 20.12 -26.96 -2.75
C VAL A 144 21.09 -27.65 -1.81
N ALA A 145 20.80 -27.59 -0.52
CA ALA A 145 21.60 -28.26 0.51
C ALA A 145 21.72 -29.73 0.12
N ALA A 146 22.91 -30.11 -0.33
CA ALA A 146 23.24 -31.51 -0.60
C ALA A 146 23.04 -32.27 0.70
N GLY A 147 22.11 -33.24 0.67
CA GLY A 147 21.82 -34.10 1.79
C GLY A 147 23.06 -34.79 2.29
N ALA A 148 23.53 -34.43 3.48
CA ALA A 148 24.53 -35.18 4.21
C ALA A 148 23.89 -36.46 4.75
N SER A 149 24.00 -37.53 3.97
CA SER A 149 23.97 -38.90 4.50
C SER A 149 25.31 -39.18 5.15
N GLY A 150 25.38 -39.14 6.45
CA GLY A 150 26.62 -39.40 7.22
C GLY A 150 26.33 -39.76 8.66
N ALA A 151 26.16 -41.06 8.87
CA ALA A 151 26.53 -41.86 10.07
C ALA A 151 26.45 -41.18 11.46
N ARG A 152 25.48 -41.63 12.22
CA ARG A 152 25.40 -41.53 13.68
C ARG A 152 26.66 -42.14 14.34
N ARG A 153 27.42 -41.33 15.09
CA ARG A 153 28.22 -41.80 16.19
C ARG A 153 27.69 -41.22 17.49
N HIS A 154 27.17 -42.13 18.30
CA HIS A 154 26.84 -41.89 19.69
C HIS A 154 28.12 -41.46 20.44
N GLN A 155 28.10 -40.31 21.06
CA GLN A 155 28.96 -40.03 22.20
C GLN A 155 28.12 -39.40 23.31
N ARG A 156 27.92 -40.26 24.33
CA ARG A 156 27.37 -39.93 25.64
C ARG A 156 28.40 -39.02 26.35
N GLN A 157 28.03 -37.84 26.78
CA GLN A 157 28.71 -37.15 27.86
C GLN A 157 27.69 -36.54 28.84
N GLN A 158 28.02 -36.78 30.10
CA GLN A 158 27.29 -36.58 31.33
C GLN A 158 27.17 -35.11 31.72
N PRO A 159 26.30 -34.76 32.70
CA PRO A 159 25.99 -33.39 33.06
C PRO A 159 26.98 -32.81 34.07
N ALA A 160 27.41 -31.58 33.92
CA ALA A 160 28.11 -30.83 34.93
C ALA A 160 27.24 -29.78 35.59
N ARG A 161 27.35 -29.75 36.90
CA ARG A 161 26.68 -29.05 37.96
C ARG A 161 26.73 -27.52 37.86
N SER A 162 25.61 -26.88 38.31
CA SER A 162 25.59 -25.50 38.73
C SER A 162 26.50 -25.21 39.97
N PRO A 163 26.94 -23.99 40.17
CA PRO A 163 26.55 -23.28 41.36
C PRO A 163 26.21 -21.79 41.12
N GLY A 164 25.20 -21.31 41.75
CA GLY A 164 25.31 -20.44 42.91
C GLY A 164 24.81 -19.04 42.68
N ALA A 165 23.81 -18.66 43.39
CA ALA A 165 23.09 -17.39 43.49
C ALA A 165 23.98 -16.19 43.92
N ALA A 166 23.57 -14.97 43.48
CA ALA A 166 23.62 -13.72 44.27
C ALA A 166 22.66 -12.72 43.58
N ALA A 167 21.76 -12.33 44.18
CA ALA A 167 21.03 -11.22 44.80
C ALA A 167 21.49 -9.82 44.34
N GLY A 168 20.50 -8.96 44.00
CA GLY A 168 20.65 -7.53 44.18
C GLY A 168 20.06 -6.66 43.09
N GLY A 169 19.05 -5.87 43.47
CA GLY A 169 18.80 -4.60 42.82
C GLY A 169 17.43 -4.42 42.15
N ARG A 170 16.41 -4.11 42.98
CA ARG A 170 15.16 -3.48 42.54
C ARG A 170 15.41 -2.00 42.28
N GLU A 171 15.14 -1.53 41.10
CA GLU A 171 14.94 -0.11 40.87
C GLU A 171 13.63 0.08 40.09
N ALA A 172 12.69 0.73 40.80
CA ALA A 172 11.36 1.05 40.31
C ALA A 172 11.43 2.32 39.45
N VAL A 173 11.16 2.23 38.19
CA VAL A 173 10.93 3.40 37.33
C VAL A 173 9.43 3.72 37.30
N GLN A 174 9.09 4.84 37.92
CA GLN A 174 7.76 5.43 37.95
C GLN A 174 7.36 5.88 36.53
N THR A 175 6.28 5.33 36.04
CA THR A 175 5.58 5.83 34.85
C THR A 175 4.72 7.03 35.20
N ARG A 176 5.11 8.19 34.70
CA ARG A 176 4.36 9.43 34.77
C ARG A 176 3.36 9.47 33.62
N ALA A 177 2.05 9.51 33.94
CA ALA A 177 0.98 9.74 32.96
C ALA A 177 0.99 11.18 32.42
N PRO A 178 0.70 11.42 31.15
CA PRO A 178 0.53 12.77 30.66
C PRO A 178 -0.87 13.32 30.94
N ALA A 179 -0.89 14.59 31.32
CA ALA A 179 -2.03 15.39 31.71
C ALA A 179 -3.07 15.58 30.59
N SER A 180 -4.32 15.51 30.97
CA SER A 180 -5.50 15.83 30.12
C SER A 180 -5.53 17.32 29.78
N VAL A 181 -5.53 17.61 28.46
CA VAL A 181 -5.79 18.94 27.92
C VAL A 181 -7.31 19.15 27.84
N LYS A 182 -7.82 20.08 28.62
CA LYS A 182 -9.20 20.56 28.61
C LYS A 182 -9.52 21.26 27.31
N ARG A 183 -10.56 20.79 26.65
CA ARG A 183 -11.18 21.37 25.45
C ARG A 183 -11.96 22.63 25.87
N ALA A 184 -11.53 23.80 25.39
CA ALA A 184 -12.32 25.02 25.49
C ALA A 184 -13.36 25.03 24.36
N ALA A 185 -14.61 25.12 24.74
CA ALA A 185 -15.74 25.39 23.86
C ALA A 185 -15.82 26.88 23.61
N THR A 186 -15.72 27.33 22.36
CA THR A 186 -16.11 28.65 21.96
C THR A 186 -17.36 28.53 21.08
N SER A 187 -18.46 29.02 21.62
CA SER A 187 -19.69 29.33 20.90
C SER A 187 -19.47 30.55 20.02
N GLY A 188 -19.82 30.46 18.74
CA GLY A 188 -19.80 31.59 17.82
C GLY A 188 -20.95 31.47 16.84
N ALA A 189 -21.87 32.38 16.96
CA ALA A 189 -23.15 32.52 16.31
C ALA A 189 -23.08 32.58 14.78
N ALA A 190 -24.12 32.06 14.13
CA ALA A 190 -24.45 32.25 12.72
C ALA A 190 -24.93 33.69 12.46
N PRO A 191 -24.68 34.25 11.27
CA PRO A 191 -25.49 35.33 10.76
C PRO A 191 -26.51 34.82 9.73
N THR A 192 -27.73 35.25 9.98
CA THR A 192 -28.95 35.14 9.19
C THR A 192 -28.88 35.85 7.85
N ALA A 193 -29.61 35.29 6.91
CA ALA A 193 -29.93 35.82 5.58
C ALA A 193 -30.89 37.02 5.61
N ALA A 194 -30.75 37.91 4.66
CA ALA A 194 -31.79 38.68 3.98
C ALA A 194 -31.12 39.31 2.76
N GLY A 195 -31.56 39.10 1.52
CA GLY A 195 -32.81 39.46 0.98
C GLY A 195 -32.59 40.38 -0.20
N GLN A 196 -33.38 40.18 -1.27
CA GLN A 196 -33.77 41.05 -2.37
C GLN A 196 -32.97 40.92 -3.67
N SER A 197 -33.52 40.25 -4.72
CA SER A 197 -34.56 40.68 -5.67
C SER A 197 -34.23 41.98 -6.44
N THR A 198 -33.94 41.83 -7.73
CA THR A 198 -34.52 42.63 -8.86
C THR A 198 -34.07 42.01 -10.19
N ARG A 199 -34.95 41.43 -10.91
CA ARG A 199 -35.56 41.74 -12.20
C ARG A 199 -34.78 42.74 -13.08
N ARG A 200 -34.36 42.35 -14.27
CA ARG A 200 -34.64 43.03 -15.54
C ARG A 200 -34.24 42.20 -16.77
N ARG A 201 -35.21 42.03 -17.56
CA ARG A 201 -35.49 41.72 -18.96
C ARG A 201 -34.66 42.49 -19.99
N ARG A 202 -34.64 41.85 -21.20
CA ARG A 202 -34.45 42.36 -22.58
C ARG A 202 -32.98 42.46 -23.00
N ARG A 203 -32.49 41.98 -24.11
CA ARG A 203 -33.06 41.61 -25.46
C ARG A 203 -32.27 40.44 -26.00
#